data_8df0ab171886e80309539dafdb44fc8e
#
_entry.id   8df0ab171886e80309539dafdb44fc8e
#
_cell.length_a   1.000
_cell.length_b   1.000
_cell.length_c   1.000
_cell.angle_alpha   90.00
_cell.angle_beta   90.00
_cell.angle_gamma   90.00
#
_symmetry.space_group_name_H-M   'P 1'
#
loop_
_entity.id
_entity.type
_entity.pdbx_description
1 polymer ?
#
loop_
_entity_poly.entity_id
_entity_poly.type
_entity_poly.pdbx_seq_one_letter_code
_entity_poly.pdbx_strand_id
1 'polypeptide(L)'
;MIDQRSHDLIEREAPARGIIFKLRNAGWTDRLVLFLRAMAVVSLLKGLYHWAAVCGIIGDEGGFEAHLQSWQATTVFFSVIDLVAAVGLWLVAPWGAVVWLTSTVTMLMVQLFFDQVYGTEMIIIATGGFAILVYLILSVLAAREHPR
;
A
#
# COMPACT_ATOMS: atom_id res chain seq x y z
N MET A 1 -50.07 -11.25 -12.36
CA MET A 1 -49.15 -12.10 -11.60
C MET A 1 -47.73 -11.64 -11.96
N ILE A 2 -47.17 -10.69 -11.18
CA ILE A 2 -45.81 -10.20 -11.40
C ILE A 2 -44.88 -11.31 -10.94
N ASP A 3 -44.07 -11.78 -11.87
CA ASP A 3 -43.17 -12.92 -11.72
C ASP A 3 -42.24 -12.72 -10.51
N GLN A 4 -42.38 -13.58 -9.51
CA GLN A 4 -41.49 -13.60 -8.32
C GLN A 4 -39.99 -13.64 -8.71
N ARG A 5 -39.71 -14.23 -9.87
CA ARG A 5 -38.33 -14.30 -10.40
C ARG A 5 -37.76 -12.91 -10.75
N SER A 6 -38.60 -11.98 -11.19
CA SER A 6 -38.15 -10.59 -11.45
C SER A 6 -37.89 -9.81 -10.18
N HIS A 7 -38.61 -10.12 -9.09
CA HIS A 7 -38.39 -9.51 -7.78
C HIS A 7 -37.09 -9.95 -7.16
N ASP A 8 -36.76 -11.26 -7.23
CA ASP A 8 -35.52 -11.84 -6.72
C ASP A 8 -34.30 -11.34 -7.48
N LEU A 9 -34.41 -11.07 -8.79
CA LEU A 9 -33.31 -10.50 -9.57
C LEU A 9 -33.04 -9.04 -9.20
N ILE A 10 -34.10 -8.26 -8.95
CA ILE A 10 -33.99 -6.85 -8.52
C ILE A 10 -33.31 -6.76 -7.13
N GLU A 11 -33.69 -7.66 -6.19
CA GLU A 11 -33.07 -7.70 -4.86
C GLU A 11 -31.61 -8.11 -4.89
N ARG A 12 -31.20 -8.99 -5.78
CA ARG A 12 -29.78 -9.38 -5.93
C ARG A 12 -28.91 -8.31 -6.58
N GLU A 13 -29.47 -7.53 -7.50
CA GLU A 13 -28.73 -6.45 -8.17
C GLU A 13 -28.67 -5.14 -7.36
N ALA A 14 -29.59 -4.92 -6.44
CA ALA A 14 -29.68 -3.70 -5.65
C ALA A 14 -28.39 -3.39 -4.85
N PRO A 15 -27.78 -4.35 -4.14
CA PRO A 15 -26.54 -4.06 -3.39
C PRO A 15 -25.34 -3.73 -4.31
N ALA A 16 -25.21 -4.43 -5.44
CA ALA A 16 -24.12 -4.17 -6.39
C ALA A 16 -24.24 -2.78 -7.06
N ARG A 17 -25.47 -2.40 -7.48
CA ARG A 17 -25.75 -1.07 -8.03
C ARG A 17 -25.54 0.04 -7.00
N GLY A 18 -25.91 -0.19 -5.74
CA GLY A 18 -25.69 0.76 -4.66
C GLY A 18 -24.22 1.01 -4.39
N ILE A 19 -23.38 -0.02 -4.44
CA ILE A 19 -21.91 0.11 -4.27
C ILE A 19 -21.31 0.87 -5.45
N ILE A 20 -21.67 0.52 -6.69
CA ILE A 20 -21.16 1.20 -7.90
C ILE A 20 -21.59 2.67 -7.92
N PHE A 21 -22.84 2.97 -7.55
CA PHE A 21 -23.34 4.34 -7.46
C PHE A 21 -22.62 5.15 -6.38
N LYS A 22 -22.37 4.55 -5.22
CA LYS A 22 -21.62 5.17 -4.12
C LYS A 22 -20.18 5.44 -4.51
N LEU A 23 -19.51 4.52 -5.20
CA LEU A 23 -18.14 4.71 -5.69
C LEU A 23 -18.06 5.78 -6.79
N ARG A 24 -19.08 5.91 -7.65
CA ARG A 24 -19.13 6.92 -8.70
C ARG A 24 -19.36 8.34 -8.17
N ASN A 25 -20.10 8.47 -7.07
CA ASN A 25 -20.37 9.74 -6.39
C ASN A 25 -19.44 9.96 -5.19
N ALA A 26 -18.45 9.09 -5.00
CA ALA A 26 -17.44 9.23 -3.96
C ALA A 26 -16.63 10.51 -4.20
N GLY A 27 -16.58 11.38 -3.21
CA GLY A 27 -15.72 12.56 -3.20
C GLY A 27 -14.25 12.19 -3.28
N TRP A 28 -13.39 13.17 -3.46
CA TRP A 28 -11.94 12.95 -3.49
C TRP A 28 -11.43 12.36 -2.17
N THR A 29 -12.07 12.70 -1.05
CA THR A 29 -11.80 12.14 0.28
C THR A 29 -12.02 10.63 0.32
N ASP A 30 -13.12 10.13 -0.25
CA ASP A 30 -13.40 8.68 -0.29
C ASP A 30 -12.38 7.93 -1.16
N ARG A 31 -11.96 8.54 -2.26
CA ARG A 31 -10.91 7.98 -3.13
C ARG A 31 -9.56 7.94 -2.42
N LEU A 32 -9.22 8.97 -1.65
CA LEU A 32 -8.02 8.99 -0.83
C LEU A 32 -8.05 7.88 0.21
N VAL A 33 -9.16 7.70 0.93
CA VAL A 33 -9.32 6.62 1.92
C VAL A 33 -9.18 5.24 1.27
N LEU A 34 -9.78 5.03 0.10
CA LEU A 34 -9.64 3.78 -0.64
C LEU A 34 -8.17 3.52 -1.03
N PHE A 35 -7.50 4.56 -1.54
CA PHE A 35 -6.07 4.48 -1.88
C PHE A 35 -5.22 4.13 -0.66
N LEU A 36 -5.43 4.80 0.49
CA LEU A 36 -4.70 4.53 1.72
C LEU A 36 -4.89 3.08 2.20
N ARG A 37 -6.11 2.55 2.13
CA ARG A 37 -6.38 1.14 2.46
C ARG A 37 -5.73 0.16 1.49
N ALA A 38 -5.73 0.47 0.20
CA ALA A 38 -5.01 -0.35 -0.79
C ALA A 38 -3.50 -0.36 -0.49
N MET A 39 -2.92 0.81 -0.21
CA MET A 39 -1.51 0.91 0.17
C MET A 39 -1.21 0.24 1.51
N ALA A 40 -2.15 0.21 2.45
CA ALA A 40 -2.03 -0.55 3.70
C ALA A 40 -1.85 -2.06 3.43
N VAL A 41 -2.66 -2.62 2.53
CA VAL A 41 -2.53 -4.04 2.12
C VAL A 41 -1.18 -4.29 1.45
N VAL A 42 -0.76 -3.41 0.54
CA VAL A 42 0.55 -3.53 -0.13
C VAL A 42 1.69 -3.48 0.88
N SER A 43 1.66 -2.53 1.83
CA SER A 43 2.66 -2.42 2.90
C SER A 43 2.67 -3.64 3.82
N LEU A 44 1.50 -4.18 4.14
CA LEU A 44 1.38 -5.41 4.93
C LEU A 44 2.05 -6.59 4.23
N LEU A 45 1.71 -6.82 2.96
CA LEU A 45 2.28 -7.91 2.18
C LEU A 45 3.80 -7.77 2.02
N LYS A 46 4.27 -6.55 1.76
CA LYS A 46 5.71 -6.24 1.64
C LYS A 46 6.43 -6.49 2.97
N GLY A 47 5.88 -6.02 4.10
CA GLY A 47 6.45 -6.27 5.43
C GLY A 47 6.51 -7.75 5.76
N LEU A 48 5.46 -8.52 5.47
CA LEU A 48 5.44 -9.98 5.65
C LEU A 48 6.45 -10.68 4.74
N TYR A 49 6.64 -10.22 3.52
CA TYR A 49 7.67 -10.76 2.62
C TYR A 49 9.07 -10.58 3.22
N HIS A 50 9.41 -9.40 3.73
CA HIS A 50 10.67 -9.15 4.41
C HIS A 50 10.81 -10.01 5.69
N TRP A 51 9.74 -10.20 6.45
CA TRP A 51 9.74 -11.10 7.61
C TRP A 51 9.99 -12.55 7.21
N ALA A 52 9.37 -13.02 6.13
CA ALA A 52 9.61 -14.37 5.62
C ALA A 52 11.07 -14.59 5.21
N ALA A 53 11.73 -13.55 4.66
CA ALA A 53 13.15 -13.59 4.36
C ALA A 53 14.01 -13.62 5.64
N VAL A 54 13.67 -12.83 6.67
CA VAL A 54 14.36 -12.85 7.98
C VAL A 54 14.23 -14.22 8.66
N CYS A 55 13.06 -14.85 8.56
CA CYS A 55 12.80 -16.19 9.12
C CYS A 55 13.41 -17.34 8.29
N GLY A 56 14.05 -17.04 7.15
CA GLY A 56 14.62 -18.06 6.28
C GLY A 56 13.57 -18.91 5.54
N ILE A 57 12.31 -18.45 5.46
CA ILE A 57 11.24 -19.14 4.72
C ILE A 57 11.40 -18.90 3.21
N ILE A 58 11.91 -17.73 2.83
CA ILE A 58 12.18 -17.30 1.46
C ILE A 58 13.64 -16.85 1.41
N GLY A 59 14.39 -17.33 0.42
CA GLY A 59 15.79 -16.94 0.21
C GLY A 59 16.61 -18.07 -0.40
N ASP A 60 17.85 -17.75 -0.77
CA ASP A 60 18.79 -18.70 -1.36
C ASP A 60 19.42 -19.64 -0.32
N GLU A 61 20.11 -20.69 -0.81
CA GLU A 61 20.87 -21.63 0.00
C GLU A 61 21.98 -20.90 0.79
N GLY A 62 21.75 -20.69 2.08
CA GLY A 62 22.64 -19.96 3.01
C GLY A 62 21.87 -19.12 4.01
N GLY A 63 20.58 -18.86 3.75
CA GLY A 63 19.70 -18.15 4.66
C GLY A 63 20.05 -16.68 4.86
N PHE A 64 19.35 -16.05 5.80
CA PHE A 64 19.50 -14.62 6.13
C PHE A 64 20.94 -14.25 6.54
N GLU A 65 21.64 -15.15 7.25
CA GLU A 65 22.98 -14.91 7.79
C GLU A 65 24.09 -14.88 6.72
N ALA A 66 23.85 -15.47 5.54
CA ALA A 66 24.82 -15.49 4.45
C ALA A 66 24.90 -14.16 3.67
N HIS A 67 23.95 -13.25 3.89
CA HIS A 67 23.89 -11.97 3.21
C HIS A 67 24.76 -10.90 3.91
N LEU A 68 25.14 -9.86 3.16
CA LEU A 68 25.87 -8.72 3.69
C LEU A 68 25.10 -8.08 4.86
N GLN A 69 25.82 -7.61 5.87
CA GLN A 69 25.24 -6.98 7.07
C GLN A 69 24.36 -5.78 6.74
N SER A 70 24.69 -5.02 5.69
CA SER A 70 23.86 -3.93 5.19
C SER A 70 22.49 -4.41 4.66
N TRP A 71 22.48 -5.53 3.95
CA TRP A 71 21.24 -6.14 3.46
C TRP A 71 20.38 -6.65 4.63
N GLN A 72 21.00 -7.31 5.62
CA GLN A 72 20.31 -7.79 6.81
C GLN A 72 19.65 -6.64 7.58
N ALA A 73 20.39 -5.57 7.84
CA ALA A 73 19.87 -4.40 8.56
C ALA A 73 18.71 -3.73 7.80
N THR A 74 18.84 -3.59 6.49
CA THR A 74 17.81 -2.99 5.64
C THR A 74 16.54 -3.86 5.60
N THR A 75 16.68 -5.17 5.50
CA THR A 75 15.57 -6.13 5.49
C THR A 75 14.79 -6.10 6.80
N VAL A 76 15.49 -6.11 7.95
CA VAL A 76 14.87 -5.99 9.28
C VAL A 76 14.16 -4.64 9.42
N PHE A 77 14.80 -3.54 8.99
CA PHE A 77 14.18 -2.22 9.04
C PHE A 77 12.86 -2.18 8.26
N PHE A 78 12.85 -2.66 7.01
CA PHE A 78 11.63 -2.66 6.19
C PHE A 78 10.59 -3.65 6.70
N SER A 79 10.98 -4.78 7.28
CA SER A 79 10.03 -5.73 7.88
C SER A 79 9.20 -5.10 8.99
N VAL A 80 9.79 -4.19 9.77
CA VAL A 80 9.10 -3.52 10.88
C VAL A 80 8.34 -2.28 10.40
N ILE A 81 9.01 -1.39 9.66
CA ILE A 81 8.43 -0.08 9.30
C ILE A 81 7.22 -0.22 8.34
N ASP A 82 7.25 -1.20 7.43
CA ASP A 82 6.14 -1.44 6.52
C ASP A 82 4.91 -2.00 7.25
N LEU A 83 5.08 -2.82 8.29
CA LEU A 83 3.97 -3.28 9.12
C LEU A 83 3.36 -2.14 9.95
N VAL A 84 4.19 -1.28 10.52
CA VAL A 84 3.73 -0.08 11.24
C VAL A 84 2.98 0.86 10.30
N ALA A 85 3.52 1.10 9.10
CA ALA A 85 2.85 1.88 8.07
C ALA A 85 1.49 1.27 7.68
N ALA A 86 1.42 -0.05 7.50
CA ALA A 86 0.19 -0.74 7.14
C ALA A 86 -0.93 -0.52 8.17
N VAL A 87 -0.62 -0.61 9.46
CA VAL A 87 -1.59 -0.33 10.54
C VAL A 87 -2.05 1.12 10.50
N GLY A 88 -1.13 2.07 10.40
CA GLY A 88 -1.46 3.50 10.36
C GLY A 88 -2.30 3.90 9.15
N LEU A 89 -1.97 3.36 7.97
CA LEU A 89 -2.74 3.59 6.73
C LEU A 89 -4.13 2.96 6.79
N TRP A 90 -4.26 1.76 7.37
CA TRP A 90 -5.55 1.09 7.54
C TRP A 90 -6.50 1.88 8.42
N LEU A 91 -5.97 2.46 9.50
CA LEU A 91 -6.71 3.34 10.41
C LEU A 91 -6.96 4.74 9.81
N VAL A 92 -6.42 5.04 8.62
CA VAL A 92 -6.50 6.38 8.00
C VAL A 92 -5.94 7.45 8.95
N ALA A 93 -4.95 7.08 9.76
CA ALA A 93 -4.32 7.98 10.70
C ALA A 93 -3.28 8.88 10.00
N PRO A 94 -3.18 10.18 10.32
CA PRO A 94 -2.22 11.08 9.67
C PRO A 94 -0.77 10.61 9.78
N TRP A 95 -0.40 10.02 10.92
CA TRP A 95 0.95 9.48 11.13
C TRP A 95 1.25 8.26 10.23
N GLY A 96 0.21 7.47 9.88
CA GLY A 96 0.38 6.32 9.00
C GLY A 96 0.86 6.71 7.60
N ALA A 97 0.33 7.79 7.03
CA ALA A 97 0.79 8.34 5.76
C ALA A 97 2.23 8.85 5.84
N VAL A 98 2.63 9.47 6.95
CA VAL A 98 4.01 9.95 7.17
C VAL A 98 4.98 8.77 7.25
N VAL A 99 4.67 7.73 8.03
CA VAL A 99 5.50 6.52 8.14
C VAL A 99 5.63 5.82 6.79
N TRP A 100 4.52 5.68 6.06
CA TRP A 100 4.53 5.08 4.73
C TRP A 100 5.37 5.87 3.72
N LEU A 101 5.21 7.19 3.68
CA LEU A 101 6.04 8.05 2.83
C LEU A 101 7.53 7.92 3.18
N THR A 102 7.86 7.94 4.47
CA THR A 102 9.23 7.77 4.94
C THR A 102 9.80 6.42 4.51
N SER A 103 9.05 5.31 4.71
CA SER A 103 9.46 3.98 4.26
C SER A 103 9.69 3.95 2.75
N THR A 104 8.74 4.49 1.95
CA THR A 104 8.85 4.48 0.49
C THR A 104 10.02 5.33 0.00
N VAL A 105 10.21 6.53 0.53
CA VAL A 105 11.35 7.39 0.18
C VAL A 105 12.68 6.74 0.58
N THR A 106 12.76 6.14 1.77
CA THR A 106 13.96 5.42 2.22
C THR A 106 14.27 4.26 1.27
N MET A 107 13.25 3.48 0.85
CA MET A 107 13.44 2.40 -0.12
C MET A 107 13.97 2.92 -1.46
N LEU A 108 13.42 4.04 -1.97
CA LEU A 108 13.90 4.68 -3.19
C LEU A 108 15.36 5.15 -3.05
N MET A 109 15.73 5.73 -1.90
CA MET A 109 17.10 6.14 -1.62
C MET A 109 18.05 4.94 -1.57
N VAL A 110 17.67 3.85 -0.90
CA VAL A 110 18.47 2.62 -0.87
C VAL A 110 18.68 2.07 -2.30
N GLN A 111 17.65 2.04 -3.12
CA GLN A 111 17.74 1.59 -4.51
C GLN A 111 18.65 2.47 -5.39
N LEU A 112 18.62 3.79 -5.18
CA LEU A 112 19.40 4.74 -5.98
C LEU A 112 20.87 4.83 -5.57
N PHE A 113 21.16 4.75 -4.26
CA PHE A 113 22.50 4.98 -3.73
C PHE A 113 23.24 3.71 -3.33
N PHE A 114 22.54 2.61 -3.12
CA PHE A 114 23.10 1.35 -2.63
C PHE A 114 22.63 0.17 -3.51
N ASP A 115 22.98 0.21 -4.79
CA ASP A 115 22.64 -0.83 -5.76
C ASP A 115 23.18 -2.22 -5.36
N GLN A 116 24.24 -2.26 -4.55
CA GLN A 116 24.84 -3.49 -4.00
C GLN A 116 23.92 -4.24 -3.02
N VAL A 117 22.87 -3.57 -2.47
CA VAL A 117 21.96 -4.17 -1.48
C VAL A 117 20.87 -4.98 -2.17
N TYR A 118 20.18 -4.39 -3.15
CA TYR A 118 19.06 -5.01 -3.84
C TYR A 118 19.17 -5.01 -5.37
N GLY A 119 20.23 -4.42 -5.92
CA GLY A 119 20.30 -4.10 -7.35
C GLY A 119 19.40 -2.90 -7.70
N THR A 120 19.62 -2.31 -8.87
CA THR A 120 18.78 -1.20 -9.35
C THR A 120 17.57 -1.73 -10.10
N GLU A 121 16.48 -1.98 -9.38
CA GLU A 121 15.22 -2.41 -9.99
C GLU A 121 14.38 -1.20 -10.40
N MET A 122 14.48 -0.81 -11.67
CA MET A 122 13.72 0.32 -12.25
C MET A 122 12.21 0.24 -11.98
N ILE A 123 11.66 -0.97 -11.92
CA ILE A 123 10.22 -1.21 -11.65
C ILE A 123 9.86 -0.75 -10.23
N ILE A 124 10.69 -1.03 -9.24
CA ILE A 124 10.46 -0.64 -7.84
C ILE A 124 10.51 0.89 -7.71
N ILE A 125 11.50 1.53 -8.35
CA ILE A 125 11.64 2.99 -8.36
C ILE A 125 10.42 3.64 -9.02
N ALA A 126 10.02 3.16 -10.20
CA ALA A 126 8.87 3.70 -10.92
C ALA A 126 7.56 3.52 -10.15
N THR A 127 7.33 2.34 -9.57
CA THR A 127 6.11 2.04 -8.80
C THR A 127 6.04 2.86 -7.52
N GLY A 128 7.14 2.97 -6.77
CA GLY A 128 7.20 3.78 -5.56
C GLY A 128 6.99 5.28 -5.84
N GLY A 129 7.68 5.81 -6.85
CA GLY A 129 7.51 7.20 -7.28
C GLY A 129 6.09 7.50 -7.76
N PHE A 130 5.48 6.59 -8.54
CA PHE A 130 4.10 6.70 -8.98
C PHE A 130 3.11 6.70 -7.80
N ALA A 131 3.30 5.82 -6.82
CA ALA A 131 2.44 5.75 -5.64
C ALA A 131 2.49 7.05 -4.82
N ILE A 132 3.68 7.65 -4.63
CA ILE A 132 3.85 8.95 -3.96
C ILE A 132 3.10 10.04 -4.75
N LEU A 133 3.25 10.08 -6.07
CA LEU A 133 2.61 11.08 -6.93
C LEU A 133 1.08 10.98 -6.84
N VAL A 134 0.52 9.76 -6.92
CA VAL A 134 -0.93 9.53 -6.76
C VAL A 134 -1.41 10.00 -5.38
N TYR A 135 -0.68 9.67 -4.32
CA TYR A 135 -1.00 10.14 -2.97
C TYR A 135 -1.05 11.67 -2.88
N LEU A 136 -0.04 12.36 -3.41
CA LEU A 136 0.01 13.83 -3.39
C LEU A 136 -1.15 14.45 -4.14
N ILE A 137 -1.47 13.94 -5.34
CA ILE A 137 -2.60 14.43 -6.13
C ILE A 137 -3.92 14.24 -5.36
N LEU A 138 -4.17 13.03 -4.84
CA LEU A 138 -5.40 12.74 -4.09
C LEU A 138 -5.50 13.58 -2.81
N SER A 139 -4.40 13.77 -2.10
CA SER A 139 -4.33 14.57 -0.88
C SER A 139 -4.67 16.05 -1.16
N VAL A 140 -4.11 16.63 -2.22
CA VAL A 140 -4.40 18.01 -2.63
C VAL A 140 -5.85 18.16 -3.08
N LEU A 141 -6.39 17.21 -3.84
CA LEU A 141 -7.77 17.26 -4.31
C LEU A 141 -8.77 17.10 -3.15
N ALA A 142 -8.49 16.19 -2.21
CA ALA A 142 -9.30 16.02 -1.01
C ALA A 142 -9.27 17.26 -0.10
N ALA A 143 -8.12 17.92 0.02
CA ALA A 143 -7.99 19.16 0.78
C ALA A 143 -8.80 20.32 0.17
N ARG A 144 -9.00 20.34 -1.15
CA ARG A 144 -9.81 21.36 -1.85
C ARG A 144 -11.31 21.15 -1.69
N GLU A 145 -11.78 19.93 -1.40
CA GLU A 145 -13.20 19.67 -1.14
C GLU A 145 -13.68 20.24 0.21
N HIS A 146 -12.77 20.31 1.19
CA HIS A 146 -13.08 20.83 2.53
C HIS A 146 -12.14 22.00 2.86
N PRO A 147 -12.33 23.18 2.25
CA PRO A 147 -11.61 24.38 2.70
C PRO A 147 -12.06 24.69 4.13
N ARG A 148 -11.11 24.80 5.05
CA ARG A 148 -11.33 25.18 6.47
C ARG A 148 -11.86 26.59 6.55
#